data_61ec92f37f98991807bdc4015d2cfe64
#
_entry.id   61ec92f37f98991807bdc4015d2cfe64
#
_cell.length_a   1.000
_cell.length_b   1.000
_cell.length_c   1.000
_cell.angle_alpha   90.00
_cell.angle_beta   90.00
_cell.angle_gamma   90.00
#
_symmetry.space_group_name_H-M   'P 1'
#
loop_
_entity.id
_entity.type
_entity.pdbx_description
1 polymer ?
#
loop_
_entity_poly.entity_id
_entity_poly.type
_entity_poly.pdbx_seq_one_letter_code
_entity_poly.pdbx_strand_id
1 'polypeptide(L)'
;MDEETIFSMINLKIRTEYSFRKAYGRLADIIKNNKGDSLGIADFGTWGWVKFKAECEKNNIKPIFGLEFAVVLNAEEKTKQPTNYMTMIAKNLKGIQNIYELSTYSQNFFYYEARIDYEKLLDYCDDNVILLSGDHPQVSFFKGYKNFYLEASPKSPAWLRRINEVSKKHNIPIVACSDNYYPRPEDKGVYQIVVGDRNRVTRTTIQHIATKWELKAAMPMIPDSAYDLSDELAKQIEVFDLPKATNVKYESKTTLLEMCKASAKRRNIDLSNKVYADRLDRELKLIKEKQFEDYFFVISDMVIKAKKEMLVGPARGSSAGSLVCYLLDITDVDPIKHDLMFERFIDVNRLDLPDIDIDFPDVKRESVIQKLRDTYGEDCVAHIGTVSRLKPK
;
A
#
# COMPACT_ATOMS: atom_id res chain seq x y z
N MET A 1 -20.62 33.12 9.85
CA MET A 1 -19.79 32.14 9.11
C MET A 1 -18.52 32.86 8.78
N ASP A 2 -17.43 32.40 9.37
CA ASP A 2 -16.13 33.05 9.19
C ASP A 2 -15.70 32.94 7.73
N GLU A 3 -14.98 33.95 7.23
CA GLU A 3 -14.47 33.97 5.84
C GLU A 3 -13.71 32.71 5.48
N GLU A 4 -13.03 32.07 6.42
CA GLU A 4 -12.32 30.81 6.23
C GLU A 4 -13.23 29.64 5.81
N THR A 5 -14.47 29.58 6.28
CA THR A 5 -15.44 28.52 5.95
C THR A 5 -15.98 28.63 4.52
N ILE A 6 -15.97 29.86 3.95
CA ILE A 6 -16.43 30.09 2.58
C ILE A 6 -15.42 29.62 1.53
N PHE A 7 -14.16 29.48 1.90
CA PHE A 7 -13.07 29.15 0.98
C PHE A 7 -12.58 27.69 1.05
N SER A 8 -13.01 26.93 2.06
CA SER A 8 -12.58 25.53 2.21
C SER A 8 -13.50 24.58 1.46
N MET A 9 -12.91 23.66 0.72
CA MET A 9 -13.55 22.48 0.12
C MET A 9 -12.71 21.27 0.50
N ILE A 10 -13.36 20.15 0.83
CA ILE A 10 -12.63 18.92 1.07
C ILE A 10 -12.11 18.38 -0.27
N ASN A 11 -10.80 18.31 -0.40
CA ASN A 11 -10.17 17.65 -1.54
C ASN A 11 -10.25 16.14 -1.34
N LEU A 12 -11.15 15.47 -2.05
CA LEU A 12 -11.36 14.01 -1.98
C LEU A 12 -10.23 13.22 -2.64
N LYS A 13 -9.47 13.87 -3.54
CA LYS A 13 -8.34 13.23 -4.22
C LYS A 13 -7.21 14.24 -4.40
N ILE A 14 -6.07 13.95 -3.85
CA ILE A 14 -4.82 14.63 -4.12
C ILE A 14 -3.75 13.61 -4.52
N ARG A 15 -2.83 14.03 -5.38
CA ARG A 15 -1.62 13.29 -5.69
C ARG A 15 -0.45 13.85 -4.92
N THR A 16 0.45 12.97 -4.48
CA THR A 16 1.61 13.30 -3.67
C THR A 16 2.92 12.83 -4.32
N GLU A 17 4.03 12.97 -3.58
CA GLU A 17 5.34 12.42 -3.95
C GLU A 17 5.31 10.90 -4.25
N TYR A 18 4.26 10.18 -3.82
CA TYR A 18 4.08 8.75 -4.08
C TYR A 18 3.45 8.44 -5.45
N SER A 19 3.00 9.44 -6.19
CA SER A 19 2.69 9.34 -7.62
C SER A 19 3.97 9.51 -8.44
N PHE A 20 4.85 8.50 -8.42
CA PHE A 20 6.20 8.56 -8.99
C PHE A 20 6.22 9.06 -10.42
N ARG A 21 7.03 10.10 -10.69
CA ARG A 21 7.18 10.77 -11.98
C ARG A 21 5.88 11.32 -12.58
N LYS A 22 4.79 11.35 -11.82
CA LYS A 22 3.51 11.89 -12.27
C LYS A 22 3.10 13.14 -11.50
N ALA A 23 3.49 13.24 -10.22
CA ALA A 23 3.22 14.41 -9.39
C ALA A 23 4.42 14.76 -8.51
N TYR A 24 4.41 15.98 -7.98
CA TYR A 24 5.34 16.50 -7.00
C TYR A 24 4.56 17.01 -5.78
N GLY A 25 5.13 16.85 -4.61
CA GLY A 25 4.61 17.44 -3.36
C GLY A 25 4.84 16.53 -2.19
N ARG A 26 5.59 17.04 -1.19
CA ARG A 26 5.80 16.31 0.06
C ARG A 26 4.49 16.22 0.82
N LEU A 27 4.14 15.02 1.20
CA LEU A 27 2.91 14.72 1.90
C LEU A 27 2.74 15.57 3.18
N ALA A 28 3.79 15.70 3.97
CA ALA A 28 3.76 16.53 5.18
C ALA A 28 3.48 18.01 4.90
N ASP A 29 4.04 18.56 3.81
CA ASP A 29 3.81 19.95 3.44
C ASP A 29 2.36 20.18 2.93
N ILE A 30 1.83 19.22 2.18
CA ILE A 30 0.45 19.24 1.69
C ILE A 30 -0.51 19.23 2.88
N ILE A 31 -0.33 18.30 3.83
CA ILE A 31 -1.20 18.17 4.99
C ILE A 31 -1.15 19.40 5.89
N LYS A 32 0.04 19.93 6.15
CA LYS A 32 0.22 21.14 6.96
C LYS A 32 -0.50 22.36 6.35
N ASN A 33 -0.59 22.44 5.03
CA ASN A 33 -1.23 23.53 4.32
C ASN A 33 -2.73 23.29 4.04
N ASN A 34 -3.26 22.09 4.38
CA ASN A 34 -4.68 21.81 4.25
C ASN A 34 -5.49 22.65 5.24
N LYS A 35 -6.57 23.28 4.75
CA LYS A 35 -7.46 24.12 5.56
C LYS A 35 -8.77 23.43 5.96
N GLY A 36 -9.05 22.25 5.39
CA GLY A 36 -10.22 21.46 5.73
C GLY A 36 -9.95 20.51 6.89
N ASP A 37 -11.02 19.97 7.47
CA ASP A 37 -10.99 18.94 8.51
C ASP A 37 -10.74 17.52 7.96
N SER A 38 -10.78 17.37 6.66
CA SER A 38 -10.62 16.11 5.94
C SER A 38 -9.77 16.29 4.69
N LEU A 39 -9.07 15.24 4.26
CA LEU A 39 -8.24 15.25 3.05
C LEU A 39 -8.18 13.87 2.44
N GLY A 40 -8.36 13.78 1.12
CA GLY A 40 -8.27 12.52 0.37
C GLY A 40 -6.96 12.37 -0.39
N ILE A 41 -6.33 11.20 -0.29
CA ILE A 41 -5.18 10.82 -1.11
C ILE A 41 -5.66 9.92 -2.26
N ALA A 42 -5.13 10.13 -3.46
CA ALA A 42 -5.40 9.29 -4.64
C ALA A 42 -4.17 9.21 -5.53
N ASP A 43 -3.10 8.64 -5.01
CA ASP A 43 -1.92 8.30 -5.78
C ASP A 43 -2.16 7.04 -6.64
N PHE A 44 -1.21 6.68 -7.49
CA PHE A 44 -1.25 5.46 -8.32
C PHE A 44 -0.82 4.19 -7.58
N GLY A 45 -0.72 4.25 -6.27
CA GLY A 45 -0.35 3.15 -5.39
C GLY A 45 -0.60 3.50 -3.93
N THR A 46 -0.60 2.49 -3.08
CA THR A 46 -0.94 2.60 -1.66
C THR A 46 0.28 2.90 -0.76
N TRP A 47 1.47 3.07 -1.33
CA TRP A 47 2.75 3.20 -0.60
C TRP A 47 2.80 4.38 0.38
N GLY A 48 2.04 5.44 0.10
CA GLY A 48 1.95 6.62 0.96
C GLY A 48 0.94 6.53 2.09
N TRP A 49 0.04 5.56 2.10
CA TRP A 49 -1.16 5.56 2.95
C TRP A 49 -0.87 5.55 4.46
N VAL A 50 0.06 4.71 4.90
CA VAL A 50 0.43 4.63 6.34
C VAL A 50 0.99 5.97 6.83
N LYS A 51 1.87 6.57 6.03
CA LYS A 51 2.44 7.87 6.35
C LYS A 51 1.41 9.00 6.24
N PHE A 52 0.52 8.93 5.25
CA PHE A 52 -0.59 9.87 5.09
C PHE A 52 -1.48 9.87 6.33
N LYS A 53 -1.89 8.68 6.80
CA LYS A 53 -2.69 8.55 8.02
C LYS A 53 -2.00 9.19 9.22
N ALA A 54 -0.75 8.82 9.49
CA ALA A 54 0.01 9.33 10.62
C ALA A 54 0.17 10.87 10.59
N GLU A 55 0.43 11.46 9.42
CA GLU A 55 0.55 12.91 9.29
C GLU A 55 -0.81 13.62 9.40
N CYS A 56 -1.90 13.02 8.89
CA CYS A 56 -3.25 13.55 9.06
C CYS A 56 -3.66 13.56 10.54
N GLU A 57 -3.46 12.46 11.26
CA GLU A 57 -3.78 12.35 12.69
C GLU A 57 -3.02 13.38 13.52
N LYS A 58 -1.73 13.57 13.23
CA LYS A 58 -0.89 14.58 13.88
C LYS A 58 -1.40 16.01 13.71
N ASN A 59 -2.12 16.29 12.62
CA ASN A 59 -2.67 17.59 12.30
C ASN A 59 -4.19 17.66 12.52
N ASN A 60 -4.82 16.68 13.18
CA ASN A 60 -6.26 16.56 13.41
C ASN A 60 -7.10 16.62 12.12
N ILE A 61 -6.60 16.03 11.04
CA ILE A 61 -7.28 15.93 9.76
C ILE A 61 -7.77 14.49 9.58
N LYS A 62 -9.01 14.32 9.15
CA LYS A 62 -9.59 13.02 8.80
C LYS A 62 -8.98 12.54 7.49
N PRO A 63 -8.26 11.39 7.47
CA PRO A 63 -7.71 10.83 6.24
C PRO A 63 -8.82 10.13 5.42
N ILE A 64 -8.84 10.38 4.12
CA ILE A 64 -9.70 9.71 3.15
C ILE A 64 -8.78 8.94 2.18
N PHE A 65 -9.01 7.63 2.02
CA PHE A 65 -8.16 6.76 1.23
C PHE A 65 -8.79 6.46 -0.12
N GLY A 66 -8.11 6.83 -1.17
CA GLY A 66 -8.46 6.54 -2.54
C GLY A 66 -7.24 6.14 -3.38
N LEU A 67 -7.48 5.44 -4.47
CA LEU A 67 -6.47 5.01 -5.43
C LEU A 67 -6.90 5.37 -6.84
N GLU A 68 -5.99 5.89 -7.63
CA GLU A 68 -6.23 6.17 -9.04
C GLU A 68 -5.80 4.97 -9.89
N PHE A 69 -6.75 4.40 -10.63
CA PHE A 69 -6.56 3.25 -11.52
C PHE A 69 -6.48 3.68 -12.98
N ALA A 70 -5.53 3.11 -13.70
CA ALA A 70 -5.46 3.23 -15.16
C ALA A 70 -6.43 2.20 -15.78
N VAL A 71 -7.57 2.69 -16.26
CA VAL A 71 -8.65 1.87 -16.80
C VAL A 71 -8.61 1.91 -18.33
N VAL A 72 -8.62 0.75 -18.97
CA VAL A 72 -8.57 0.54 -20.42
C VAL A 72 -9.74 -0.35 -20.85
N LEU A 73 -9.94 -0.52 -22.16
CA LEU A 73 -11.01 -1.38 -22.66
C LEU A 73 -10.69 -2.87 -22.50
N ASN A 74 -9.44 -3.26 -22.68
CA ASN A 74 -8.98 -4.64 -22.50
C ASN A 74 -7.59 -4.63 -21.85
N ALA A 75 -7.49 -5.02 -20.60
CA ALA A 75 -6.24 -5.01 -19.86
C ALA A 75 -5.26 -6.13 -20.29
N GLU A 76 -5.76 -7.23 -20.83
CA GLU A 76 -4.94 -8.37 -21.31
C GLU A 76 -4.10 -8.00 -22.53
N GLU A 77 -4.61 -7.13 -23.40
CA GLU A 77 -3.88 -6.67 -24.56
C GLU A 77 -2.71 -5.76 -24.18
N LYS A 78 -1.49 -6.23 -24.33
CA LYS A 78 -0.26 -5.44 -24.12
C LYS A 78 0.01 -4.47 -25.27
N THR A 79 -0.98 -3.63 -25.58
CA THR A 79 -0.93 -2.59 -26.60
C THR A 79 -1.25 -1.23 -25.99
N LYS A 80 -0.91 -0.14 -26.72
CA LYS A 80 -1.27 1.22 -26.33
C LYS A 80 -2.77 1.43 -26.57
N GLN A 81 -3.51 1.65 -25.49
CA GLN A 81 -4.94 1.94 -25.52
C GLN A 81 -5.24 3.31 -24.92
N PRO A 82 -6.38 3.93 -25.27
CA PRO A 82 -6.89 5.07 -24.53
C PRO A 82 -7.07 4.69 -23.05
N THR A 83 -6.41 5.42 -22.17
CA THR A 83 -6.47 5.18 -20.73
C THR A 83 -7.32 6.25 -20.05
N ASN A 84 -8.26 5.83 -19.22
CA ASN A 84 -9.02 6.69 -18.32
C ASN A 84 -8.52 6.48 -16.89
N TYR A 85 -8.14 7.56 -16.23
CA TYR A 85 -7.70 7.49 -14.83
C TYR A 85 -8.91 7.71 -13.92
N MET A 86 -9.38 6.63 -13.29
CA MET A 86 -10.54 6.64 -12.42
C MET A 86 -10.13 6.48 -10.97
N THR A 87 -10.75 7.23 -10.07
CA THR A 87 -10.42 7.16 -8.64
C THR A 87 -11.48 6.39 -7.87
N MET A 88 -11.06 5.34 -7.18
CA MET A 88 -11.88 4.61 -6.22
C MET A 88 -11.51 5.07 -4.80
N ILE A 89 -12.51 5.48 -4.01
CA ILE A 89 -12.35 5.98 -2.64
C ILE A 89 -13.05 5.01 -1.69
N ALA A 90 -12.35 4.57 -0.65
CA ALA A 90 -12.91 3.69 0.35
C ALA A 90 -13.81 4.46 1.34
N LYS A 91 -15.02 3.94 1.63
CA LYS A 91 -15.90 4.48 2.66
C LYS A 91 -15.63 3.87 4.04
N ASN A 92 -15.09 2.65 4.06
CA ASN A 92 -14.81 1.87 5.27
C ASN A 92 -13.72 0.81 4.99
N LEU A 93 -13.45 -0.06 5.98
CA LEU A 93 -12.44 -1.12 5.86
C LEU A 93 -12.70 -2.10 4.71
N LYS A 94 -13.98 -2.40 4.39
CA LYS A 94 -14.29 -3.28 3.25
C LYS A 94 -13.91 -2.61 1.94
N GLY A 95 -14.14 -1.30 1.82
CA GLY A 95 -13.67 -0.51 0.67
C GLY A 95 -12.15 -0.51 0.53
N ILE A 96 -11.39 -0.48 1.63
CA ILE A 96 -9.93 -0.64 1.62
C ILE A 96 -9.53 -2.01 1.07
N GLN A 97 -10.21 -3.09 1.51
CA GLN A 97 -9.95 -4.43 0.99
C GLN A 97 -10.20 -4.51 -0.52
N ASN A 98 -11.33 -3.95 -1.00
CA ASN A 98 -11.65 -3.90 -2.41
C ASN A 98 -10.54 -3.19 -3.21
N ILE A 99 -10.04 -2.06 -2.72
CA ILE A 99 -8.93 -1.32 -3.38
C ILE A 99 -7.63 -2.14 -3.37
N TYR A 100 -7.28 -2.80 -2.27
CA TYR A 100 -6.07 -3.63 -2.20
C TYR A 100 -6.13 -4.81 -3.16
N GLU A 101 -7.25 -5.53 -3.19
CA GLU A 101 -7.46 -6.67 -4.09
C GLU A 101 -7.40 -6.24 -5.55
N LEU A 102 -8.10 -5.16 -5.90
CA LEU A 102 -8.10 -4.62 -7.26
C LEU A 102 -6.72 -4.09 -7.67
N SER A 103 -6.00 -3.42 -6.75
CA SER A 103 -4.64 -2.95 -6.99
C SER A 103 -3.68 -4.12 -7.24
N THR A 104 -3.80 -5.20 -6.46
CA THR A 104 -3.02 -6.43 -6.66
C THR A 104 -3.33 -7.06 -8.00
N TYR A 105 -4.62 -7.20 -8.33
CA TYR A 105 -5.07 -7.72 -9.62
C TYR A 105 -4.50 -6.92 -10.80
N SER A 106 -4.50 -5.58 -10.71
CA SER A 106 -4.02 -4.70 -11.77
C SER A 106 -2.54 -4.92 -12.15
N GLN A 107 -1.71 -5.41 -11.21
CA GLN A 107 -0.30 -5.69 -11.47
C GLN A 107 -0.09 -6.84 -12.44
N ASN A 108 -1.04 -7.78 -12.54
CA ASN A 108 -0.97 -8.88 -13.51
C ASN A 108 -1.05 -8.40 -14.96
N PHE A 109 -1.63 -7.21 -15.17
CA PHE A 109 -1.83 -6.59 -16.49
C PHE A 109 -0.93 -5.37 -16.71
N PHE A 110 0.27 -5.40 -16.15
CA PHE A 110 1.23 -4.31 -16.28
C PHE A 110 1.69 -4.13 -17.74
N TYR A 111 1.48 -2.91 -18.25
CA TYR A 111 2.01 -2.45 -19.54
C TYR A 111 2.34 -0.95 -19.42
N TYR A 112 3.59 -0.60 -19.14
CA TYR A 112 4.09 0.70 -18.71
C TYR A 112 3.54 1.18 -17.35
N GLU A 113 2.35 0.77 -16.97
CA GLU A 113 1.70 0.97 -15.68
C GLU A 113 0.73 -0.19 -15.41
N ALA A 114 0.33 -0.38 -14.16
CA ALA A 114 -0.67 -1.37 -13.79
C ALA A 114 -2.05 -0.93 -14.33
N ARG A 115 -2.77 -1.83 -15.02
CA ARG A 115 -4.02 -1.52 -15.70
C ARG A 115 -5.11 -2.51 -15.33
N ILE A 116 -6.35 -2.04 -15.46
CA ILE A 116 -7.56 -2.86 -15.35
C ILE A 116 -8.53 -2.50 -16.47
N ASP A 117 -9.47 -3.38 -16.78
CA ASP A 117 -10.62 -3.05 -17.63
C ASP A 117 -11.82 -2.56 -16.82
N TYR A 118 -12.82 -2.00 -17.50
CA TYR A 118 -14.00 -1.44 -16.87
C TYR A 118 -14.87 -2.48 -16.18
N GLU A 119 -14.95 -3.70 -16.72
CA GLU A 119 -15.74 -4.80 -16.16
C GLU A 119 -15.13 -5.23 -14.83
N LYS A 120 -13.81 -5.40 -14.78
CA LYS A 120 -13.12 -5.77 -13.55
C LYS A 120 -13.21 -4.69 -12.48
N LEU A 121 -13.12 -3.41 -12.87
CA LEU A 121 -13.35 -2.32 -11.93
C LEU A 121 -14.74 -2.38 -11.33
N LEU A 122 -15.76 -2.69 -12.14
CA LEU A 122 -17.15 -2.78 -11.69
C LEU A 122 -17.37 -3.92 -10.68
N ASP A 123 -16.67 -5.05 -10.79
CA ASP A 123 -16.75 -6.16 -9.83
C ASP A 123 -16.44 -5.74 -8.38
N TYR A 124 -15.65 -4.68 -8.21
CA TYR A 124 -15.26 -4.13 -6.90
C TYR A 124 -16.05 -2.88 -6.50
N CYS A 125 -17.04 -2.47 -7.31
CA CYS A 125 -17.91 -1.33 -7.05
C CYS A 125 -19.15 -1.78 -6.26
N ASP A 126 -19.10 -1.64 -4.94
CA ASP A 126 -20.19 -1.92 -4.01
C ASP A 126 -20.52 -0.70 -3.13
N ASP A 127 -21.36 -0.87 -2.12
CA ASP A 127 -21.75 0.22 -1.21
C ASP A 127 -20.59 0.74 -0.34
N ASN A 128 -19.44 0.04 -0.33
CA ASN A 128 -18.28 0.38 0.49
C ASN A 128 -17.28 1.32 -0.21
N VAL A 129 -17.50 1.63 -1.49
CA VAL A 129 -16.62 2.51 -2.27
C VAL A 129 -17.39 3.60 -2.99
N ILE A 130 -16.69 4.70 -3.28
CA ILE A 130 -17.10 5.79 -4.16
C ILE A 130 -16.22 5.73 -5.39
N LEU A 131 -16.79 5.86 -6.59
CA LEU A 131 -16.06 5.87 -7.84
C LEU A 131 -16.21 7.21 -8.56
N LEU A 132 -15.06 7.85 -8.85
CA LEU A 132 -14.98 9.07 -9.66
C LEU A 132 -14.63 8.71 -11.10
N SER A 133 -15.34 9.30 -12.05
CA SER A 133 -15.33 8.91 -13.47
C SER A 133 -14.02 9.14 -14.22
N GLY A 134 -13.12 9.95 -13.67
CA GLY A 134 -11.96 10.43 -14.41
C GLY A 134 -12.36 11.29 -15.64
N ASP A 135 -11.43 11.39 -16.61
CA ASP A 135 -11.54 12.32 -17.73
C ASP A 135 -12.48 11.89 -18.85
N HIS A 136 -12.69 10.58 -18.99
CA HIS A 136 -13.44 9.98 -20.09
C HIS A 136 -14.53 9.06 -19.56
N PRO A 137 -15.63 9.63 -18.98
CA PRO A 137 -16.66 8.83 -18.33
C PRO A 137 -17.31 7.85 -19.31
N GLN A 138 -17.13 6.57 -19.04
CA GLN A 138 -17.79 5.47 -19.75
C GLN A 138 -19.04 5.05 -18.96
N VAL A 139 -20.05 5.91 -18.97
CA VAL A 139 -21.25 5.80 -18.13
C VAL A 139 -22.00 4.48 -18.34
N SER A 140 -21.92 3.88 -19.53
CA SER A 140 -22.60 2.62 -19.86
C SER A 140 -22.18 1.45 -18.95
N PHE A 141 -20.92 1.41 -18.53
CA PHE A 141 -20.43 0.35 -17.63
C PHE A 141 -20.96 0.49 -16.20
N PHE A 142 -21.21 1.72 -15.74
CA PHE A 142 -21.59 2.00 -14.34
C PHE A 142 -23.08 2.33 -14.17
N LYS A 143 -23.90 1.97 -15.16
CA LYS A 143 -25.34 2.20 -15.12
C LYS A 143 -25.98 1.45 -13.92
N GLY A 144 -26.59 2.23 -13.02
CA GLY A 144 -27.23 1.68 -11.82
C GLY A 144 -26.33 1.60 -10.60
N TYR A 145 -25.03 1.87 -10.71
CA TYR A 145 -24.15 2.00 -9.56
C TYR A 145 -24.34 3.37 -8.90
N LYS A 146 -24.87 3.39 -7.68
CA LYS A 146 -25.31 4.62 -7.00
C LYS A 146 -24.16 5.52 -6.53
N ASN A 147 -23.00 4.93 -6.21
CA ASN A 147 -21.84 5.66 -5.73
C ASN A 147 -20.87 6.06 -6.87
N PHE A 148 -21.40 6.20 -8.10
CA PHE A 148 -20.65 6.68 -9.25
C PHE A 148 -20.91 8.17 -9.46
N TYR A 149 -19.84 8.96 -9.54
CA TYR A 149 -19.87 10.41 -9.67
C TYR A 149 -19.05 10.88 -10.85
N LEU A 150 -19.56 11.85 -11.60
CA LEU A 150 -18.80 12.50 -12.65
C LEU A 150 -17.80 13.47 -12.02
N GLU A 151 -16.52 13.28 -12.30
CA GLU A 151 -15.47 14.19 -11.85
C GLU A 151 -15.41 15.43 -12.72
N ALA A 152 -15.52 16.61 -12.14
CA ALA A 152 -15.25 17.90 -12.80
C ALA A 152 -13.93 18.48 -12.28
N SER A 153 -12.99 18.71 -13.17
CA SER A 153 -11.70 19.35 -12.90
C SER A 153 -11.44 20.52 -13.85
N PRO A 154 -10.53 21.46 -13.54
CA PRO A 154 -10.30 22.68 -14.34
C PRO A 154 -9.72 22.36 -15.74
N LYS A 155 -10.59 22.04 -16.69
CA LYS A 155 -10.26 21.69 -18.08
C LYS A 155 -10.90 22.68 -19.07
N SER A 156 -10.82 22.34 -20.35
CA SER A 156 -11.39 23.22 -21.38
C SER A 156 -12.90 23.41 -21.22
N PRO A 157 -13.44 24.59 -21.60
CA PRO A 157 -14.89 24.85 -21.57
C PRO A 157 -15.72 23.81 -22.36
N ALA A 158 -15.17 23.25 -23.43
CA ALA A 158 -15.85 22.20 -24.22
C ALA A 158 -15.99 20.91 -23.41
N TRP A 159 -14.95 20.52 -22.66
CA TRP A 159 -14.98 19.36 -21.79
C TRP A 159 -15.97 19.55 -20.62
N LEU A 160 -15.96 20.71 -19.99
CA LEU A 160 -16.89 21.05 -18.89
C LEU A 160 -18.37 21.03 -19.38
N ARG A 161 -18.66 21.55 -20.58
CA ARG A 161 -20.00 21.41 -21.18
C ARG A 161 -20.41 19.96 -21.37
N ARG A 162 -19.49 19.13 -21.89
CA ARG A 162 -19.75 17.70 -22.08
C ARG A 162 -20.07 16.99 -20.76
N ILE A 163 -19.35 17.27 -19.70
CA ILE A 163 -19.61 16.68 -18.36
C ILE A 163 -21.02 17.08 -17.87
N ASN A 164 -21.42 18.34 -18.03
CA ASN A 164 -22.77 18.80 -17.67
C ASN A 164 -23.87 18.10 -18.50
N GLU A 165 -23.64 17.91 -19.80
CA GLU A 165 -24.57 17.20 -20.68
C GLU A 165 -24.73 15.73 -20.29
N VAL A 166 -23.61 15.06 -20.00
CA VAL A 166 -23.60 13.67 -19.51
C VAL A 166 -24.32 13.56 -18.20
N SER A 167 -24.07 14.47 -17.25
CA SER A 167 -24.75 14.53 -15.96
C SER A 167 -26.26 14.61 -16.11
N LYS A 168 -26.74 15.59 -16.88
CA LYS A 168 -28.17 15.80 -17.14
C LYS A 168 -28.82 14.62 -17.85
N LYS A 169 -28.16 14.08 -18.88
CA LYS A 169 -28.66 12.94 -19.67
C LYS A 169 -28.83 11.67 -18.86
N HIS A 170 -27.91 11.39 -17.96
CA HIS A 170 -27.85 10.13 -17.22
C HIS A 170 -28.24 10.28 -15.75
N ASN A 171 -28.57 11.50 -15.30
CA ASN A 171 -28.90 11.81 -13.90
C ASN A 171 -27.79 11.37 -12.93
N ILE A 172 -26.53 11.66 -13.28
CA ILE A 172 -25.36 11.33 -12.44
C ILE A 172 -24.81 12.62 -11.86
N PRO A 173 -24.65 12.72 -10.51
CA PRO A 173 -24.13 13.90 -9.86
C PRO A 173 -22.69 14.22 -10.29
N ILE A 174 -22.34 15.50 -10.31
CA ILE A 174 -20.99 15.99 -10.57
C ILE A 174 -20.34 16.31 -9.22
N VAL A 175 -19.07 15.91 -9.05
CA VAL A 175 -18.22 16.35 -7.95
C VAL A 175 -17.05 17.17 -8.49
N ALA A 176 -16.82 18.34 -7.91
CA ALA A 176 -15.69 19.20 -8.26
C ALA A 176 -14.42 18.68 -7.57
N CYS A 177 -13.34 18.52 -8.33
CA CYS A 177 -12.06 17.99 -7.86
C CYS A 177 -10.89 18.82 -8.36
N SER A 178 -9.85 18.95 -7.56
CA SER A 178 -8.52 19.34 -8.05
C SER A 178 -7.91 18.18 -8.83
N ASP A 179 -7.36 18.45 -10.00
CA ASP A 179 -6.51 17.50 -10.74
C ASP A 179 -5.06 17.96 -10.59
N ASN A 180 -4.54 17.83 -9.37
CA ASN A 180 -3.25 18.38 -9.01
C ASN A 180 -2.07 17.52 -9.46
N TYR A 181 -0.99 18.20 -9.85
CA TYR A 181 0.32 17.63 -10.15
C TYR A 181 1.40 18.16 -9.21
N TYR A 182 1.12 19.25 -8.51
CA TYR A 182 1.98 19.86 -7.51
C TYR A 182 1.12 20.65 -6.50
N PRO A 183 1.62 20.93 -5.28
CA PRO A 183 0.79 21.51 -4.22
C PRO A 183 0.39 22.97 -4.47
N ARG A 184 1.32 23.82 -4.90
CA ARG A 184 1.14 25.28 -4.98
C ARG A 184 1.59 25.81 -6.34
N PRO A 185 1.08 26.95 -6.81
CA PRO A 185 1.46 27.52 -8.11
C PRO A 185 2.96 27.69 -8.34
N GLU A 186 3.71 28.07 -7.31
CA GLU A 186 5.17 28.25 -7.35
C GLU A 186 5.95 26.94 -7.51
N ASP A 187 5.35 25.80 -7.20
CA ASP A 187 5.99 24.48 -7.29
C ASP A 187 6.05 23.93 -8.74
N LYS A 188 5.47 24.64 -9.70
CA LYS A 188 5.43 24.22 -11.10
C LYS A 188 6.80 23.94 -11.70
N GLY A 189 7.79 24.79 -11.39
CA GLY A 189 9.17 24.60 -11.89
C GLY A 189 9.82 23.31 -11.39
N VAL A 190 9.61 23.00 -10.12
CA VAL A 190 10.12 21.76 -9.51
C VAL A 190 9.44 20.54 -10.12
N TYR A 191 8.11 20.60 -10.28
CA TYR A 191 7.33 19.55 -10.93
C TYR A 191 7.88 19.23 -12.34
N GLN A 192 8.19 20.24 -13.15
CA GLN A 192 8.73 20.05 -14.50
C GLN A 192 10.07 19.29 -14.51
N ILE A 193 10.89 19.50 -13.47
CA ILE A 193 12.14 18.75 -13.29
C ILE A 193 11.86 17.29 -12.93
N VAL A 194 10.92 17.07 -12.01
CA VAL A 194 10.56 15.73 -11.52
C VAL A 194 10.02 14.83 -12.63
N VAL A 195 9.15 15.36 -13.49
CA VAL A 195 8.55 14.57 -14.59
C VAL A 195 9.47 14.41 -15.79
N GLY A 196 10.53 15.23 -15.91
CA GLY A 196 11.56 15.12 -16.96
C GLY A 196 11.08 15.39 -18.37
N ASP A 197 9.82 15.77 -18.56
CA ASP A 197 9.21 16.09 -19.86
C ASP A 197 8.74 17.53 -19.88
N ARG A 198 9.49 18.37 -20.56
CA ARG A 198 9.19 19.80 -20.72
C ARG A 198 7.96 20.05 -21.62
N ASN A 199 7.54 19.06 -22.37
CA ASN A 199 6.47 19.17 -23.38
C ASN A 199 5.18 18.46 -22.99
N ARG A 200 5.06 17.97 -21.75
CA ARG A 200 3.83 17.30 -21.30
C ARG A 200 2.70 18.32 -21.22
N VAL A 201 1.87 18.37 -22.25
CA VAL A 201 0.67 19.20 -22.28
C VAL A 201 -0.32 18.58 -21.30
N THR A 202 -0.49 19.22 -20.15
CA THR A 202 -1.59 18.89 -19.25
C THR A 202 -2.87 19.50 -19.77
N ARG A 203 -3.97 18.75 -19.68
CA ARG A 203 -5.28 19.20 -20.15
C ARG A 203 -5.97 20.12 -19.14
N THR A 204 -5.43 20.25 -17.96
CA THR A 204 -5.94 21.09 -16.87
C THR A 204 -5.33 22.50 -16.90
N THR A 205 -6.15 23.52 -16.67
CA THR A 205 -5.71 24.91 -16.58
C THR A 205 -5.09 25.23 -15.22
N ILE A 206 -5.58 24.60 -14.14
CA ILE A 206 -5.04 24.66 -12.79
C ILE A 206 -4.44 23.29 -12.46
N GLN A 207 -3.17 23.25 -12.06
CA GLN A 207 -2.41 22.03 -11.82
C GLN A 207 -1.88 21.93 -10.37
N HIS A 208 -2.18 22.91 -9.54
CA HIS A 208 -1.93 22.88 -8.10
C HIS A 208 -3.20 22.44 -7.34
N ILE A 209 -3.08 22.20 -6.05
CA ILE A 209 -4.23 21.91 -5.19
C ILE A 209 -5.03 23.21 -5.06
N ALA A 210 -6.17 23.25 -5.76
CA ALA A 210 -6.96 24.44 -5.89
C ALA A 210 -7.91 24.65 -4.70
N THR A 211 -8.13 25.91 -4.36
CA THR A 211 -9.19 26.32 -3.43
C THR A 211 -10.57 26.25 -4.11
N LYS A 212 -11.64 26.22 -3.31
CA LYS A 212 -13.02 26.26 -3.81
C LYS A 212 -13.26 27.46 -4.73
N TRP A 213 -12.71 28.61 -4.38
CA TRP A 213 -12.84 29.84 -5.17
C TRP A 213 -12.14 29.72 -6.53
N GLU A 214 -10.91 29.23 -6.56
CA GLU A 214 -10.16 29.00 -7.81
C GLU A 214 -10.88 28.01 -8.72
N LEU A 215 -11.43 26.93 -8.15
CA LEU A 215 -12.20 25.95 -8.91
C LEU A 215 -13.49 26.57 -9.47
N LYS A 216 -14.24 27.34 -8.68
CA LYS A 216 -15.43 28.06 -9.16
C LYS A 216 -15.09 29.04 -10.28
N ALA A 217 -14.01 29.79 -10.14
CA ALA A 217 -13.56 30.74 -11.18
C ALA A 217 -13.14 30.01 -12.47
N ALA A 218 -12.48 28.86 -12.36
CA ALA A 218 -12.02 28.07 -13.49
C ALA A 218 -13.14 27.25 -14.17
N MET A 219 -14.21 26.93 -13.44
CA MET A 219 -15.30 26.07 -13.89
C MET A 219 -16.68 26.72 -13.67
N PRO A 220 -16.94 27.94 -14.20
CA PRO A 220 -18.14 28.74 -13.88
C PRO A 220 -19.45 28.08 -14.36
N MET A 221 -19.39 27.09 -15.23
CA MET A 221 -20.55 26.35 -15.73
C MET A 221 -20.90 25.11 -14.93
N ILE A 222 -20.06 24.72 -13.97
CA ILE A 222 -20.35 23.58 -13.08
C ILE A 222 -21.26 24.08 -11.95
N PRO A 223 -22.35 23.35 -11.62
CA PRO A 223 -23.31 23.79 -10.62
C PRO A 223 -22.69 23.87 -9.22
N ASP A 224 -23.17 24.78 -8.39
CA ASP A 224 -22.66 24.98 -7.02
C ASP A 224 -22.75 23.72 -6.18
N SER A 225 -23.77 22.91 -6.35
CA SER A 225 -23.93 21.62 -5.69
C SER A 225 -22.75 20.65 -5.90
N ALA A 226 -22.01 20.77 -7.02
CA ALA A 226 -20.83 19.94 -7.29
C ALA A 226 -19.66 20.24 -6.35
N TYR A 227 -19.57 21.46 -5.83
CA TYR A 227 -18.53 21.86 -4.87
C TYR A 227 -18.89 21.47 -3.44
N ASP A 228 -20.18 21.41 -3.12
CA ASP A 228 -20.66 21.01 -1.79
C ASP A 228 -20.70 19.47 -1.66
N LEU A 229 -20.83 18.77 -2.79
CA LEU A 229 -20.90 17.31 -2.82
C LEU A 229 -19.63 16.65 -2.29
N SER A 230 -18.44 17.26 -2.47
CA SER A 230 -17.20 16.72 -1.89
C SER A 230 -17.27 16.65 -0.35
N ASP A 231 -17.87 17.65 0.28
CA ASP A 231 -18.04 17.72 1.74
C ASP A 231 -19.09 16.69 2.20
N GLU A 232 -20.17 16.51 1.41
CA GLU A 232 -21.19 15.49 1.67
C GLU A 232 -20.64 14.06 1.55
N LEU A 233 -19.83 13.79 0.55
CA LEU A 233 -19.18 12.51 0.35
C LEU A 233 -18.18 12.22 1.46
N ALA A 234 -17.39 13.19 1.88
CA ALA A 234 -16.45 13.05 2.98
C ALA A 234 -17.14 12.68 4.31
N LYS A 235 -18.37 13.15 4.56
CA LYS A 235 -19.18 12.79 5.74
C LYS A 235 -19.63 11.33 5.72
N GLN A 236 -19.79 10.72 4.54
CA GLN A 236 -20.17 9.31 4.41
C GLN A 236 -19.03 8.33 4.68
N ILE A 237 -17.79 8.82 4.72
CA ILE A 237 -16.61 7.99 4.94
C ILE A 237 -16.40 7.81 6.44
N GLU A 238 -16.24 6.58 6.87
CA GLU A 238 -15.95 6.24 8.26
C GLU A 238 -14.53 6.61 8.66
N VAL A 239 -14.29 6.76 9.95
CA VAL A 239 -12.94 6.84 10.52
C VAL A 239 -12.52 5.43 10.92
N PHE A 240 -11.43 4.94 10.38
CA PHE A 240 -10.93 3.59 10.64
C PHE A 240 -9.41 3.52 10.63
N ASP A 241 -8.88 2.46 11.22
CA ASP A 241 -7.47 2.13 11.12
C ASP A 241 -7.18 1.30 9.87
N LEU A 242 -6.06 1.57 9.22
CA LEU A 242 -5.58 0.69 8.15
C LEU A 242 -5.28 -0.71 8.70
N PRO A 243 -5.56 -1.77 7.93
CA PRO A 243 -5.22 -3.12 8.33
C PRO A 243 -3.73 -3.24 8.65
N LYS A 244 -3.43 -3.82 9.80
CA LYS A 244 -2.05 -4.18 10.18
C LYS A 244 -1.71 -5.55 9.62
N ALA A 245 -0.45 -5.73 9.25
CA ALA A 245 0.04 -7.05 8.90
C ALA A 245 -0.13 -7.98 10.11
N THR A 246 -0.70 -9.15 9.89
CA THR A 246 -0.79 -10.21 10.89
C THR A 246 0.47 -11.07 10.81
N ASN A 247 0.87 -11.64 11.96
CA ASN A 247 1.92 -12.64 11.96
C ASN A 247 1.51 -13.83 11.09
N VAL A 248 2.50 -14.44 10.44
CA VAL A 248 2.32 -15.70 9.70
C VAL A 248 1.68 -16.73 10.63
N LYS A 249 0.75 -17.53 10.11
CA LYS A 249 0.19 -18.67 10.82
C LYS A 249 0.62 -19.96 10.15
N TYR A 250 0.99 -20.93 10.97
CA TYR A 250 1.45 -22.23 10.55
C TYR A 250 0.81 -23.33 11.38
N GLU A 251 0.13 -24.26 10.73
CA GLU A 251 -0.48 -25.41 11.41
C GLU A 251 0.57 -26.50 11.65
N SER A 252 1.24 -26.44 12.80
CA SER A 252 2.18 -27.45 13.22
C SER A 252 1.50 -28.56 14.03
N LYS A 253 1.88 -29.81 13.78
CA LYS A 253 1.48 -30.97 14.59
C LYS A 253 2.32 -31.14 15.87
N THR A 254 3.41 -30.39 15.99
CA THR A 254 4.36 -30.45 17.09
C THR A 254 4.66 -29.06 17.62
N THR A 255 5.15 -28.94 18.84
CA THR A 255 5.60 -27.69 19.43
C THR A 255 7.05 -27.39 19.08
N LEU A 256 7.46 -26.12 19.16
CA LEU A 256 8.88 -25.74 18.99
C LEU A 256 9.78 -26.47 20.00
N LEU A 257 9.31 -26.64 21.24
CA LEU A 257 10.04 -27.36 22.27
C LEU A 257 10.29 -28.82 21.89
N GLU A 258 9.28 -29.51 21.35
CA GLU A 258 9.43 -30.90 20.89
C GLU A 258 10.42 -31.02 19.74
N MET A 259 10.36 -30.09 18.77
CA MET A 259 11.33 -30.06 17.69
C MET A 259 12.75 -29.78 18.19
N CYS A 260 12.90 -28.82 19.09
CA CYS A 260 14.20 -28.53 19.72
C CYS A 260 14.77 -29.76 20.47
N LYS A 261 13.94 -30.45 21.25
CA LYS A 261 14.36 -31.68 21.97
C LYS A 261 14.78 -32.83 21.01
N ALA A 262 14.03 -33.02 19.93
CA ALA A 262 14.37 -34.01 18.93
C ALA A 262 15.70 -33.66 18.22
N SER A 263 15.90 -32.42 17.88
CA SER A 263 17.13 -31.95 17.25
C SER A 263 18.34 -31.97 18.21
N ALA A 264 18.15 -31.65 19.49
CA ALA A 264 19.21 -31.74 20.50
C ALA A 264 19.78 -33.15 20.58
N LYS A 265 18.90 -34.19 20.58
CA LYS A 265 19.34 -35.62 20.53
C LYS A 265 20.15 -35.89 19.26
N ARG A 266 19.70 -35.44 18.10
CA ARG A 266 20.40 -35.65 16.81
C ARG A 266 21.77 -34.96 16.77
N ARG A 267 21.89 -33.79 17.42
CA ARG A 267 23.12 -33.00 17.48
C ARG A 267 24.02 -33.37 18.68
N ASN A 268 23.65 -34.39 19.47
CA ASN A 268 24.35 -34.79 20.71
C ASN A 268 24.51 -33.65 21.72
N ILE A 269 23.47 -32.81 21.85
CA ILE A 269 23.41 -31.74 22.84
C ILE A 269 22.69 -32.28 24.07
N ASP A 270 23.37 -32.21 25.22
CA ASP A 270 22.81 -32.59 26.53
C ASP A 270 21.97 -31.45 27.12
N LEU A 271 20.64 -31.57 27.01
CA LEU A 271 19.69 -30.65 27.60
C LEU A 271 19.54 -30.81 29.12
N SER A 272 20.22 -31.75 29.78
CA SER A 272 20.36 -31.82 31.25
C SER A 272 21.40 -30.80 31.72
N ASN A 273 22.30 -30.38 30.85
CA ASN A 273 23.23 -29.29 31.17
C ASN A 273 22.45 -27.97 31.35
N LYS A 274 22.57 -27.42 32.57
CA LYS A 274 21.83 -26.23 32.97
C LYS A 274 22.02 -25.04 32.04
N VAL A 275 23.20 -24.86 31.45
CA VAL A 275 23.47 -23.73 30.52
C VAL A 275 22.59 -23.82 29.26
N TYR A 276 22.48 -25.03 28.69
CA TYR A 276 21.60 -25.25 27.53
C TYR A 276 20.12 -25.20 27.88
N ALA A 277 19.73 -25.80 29.01
CA ALA A 277 18.34 -25.81 29.47
C ALA A 277 17.82 -24.39 29.75
N ASP A 278 18.53 -23.62 30.59
CA ASP A 278 18.14 -22.26 30.95
C ASP A 278 18.10 -21.35 29.73
N ARG A 279 19.02 -21.52 28.78
CA ARG A 279 19.04 -20.77 27.52
C ARG A 279 17.83 -21.11 26.65
N LEU A 280 17.54 -22.38 26.46
CA LEU A 280 16.41 -22.83 25.64
C LEU A 280 15.07 -22.36 26.22
N ASP A 281 14.88 -22.52 27.54
CA ASP A 281 13.66 -22.09 28.20
C ASP A 281 13.45 -20.57 28.09
N ARG A 282 14.49 -19.78 28.24
CA ARG A 282 14.44 -18.32 28.11
C ARG A 282 14.07 -17.90 26.69
N GLU A 283 14.69 -18.51 25.66
CA GLU A 283 14.40 -18.19 24.27
C GLU A 283 12.97 -18.58 23.88
N LEU A 284 12.54 -19.81 24.20
CA LEU A 284 11.19 -20.30 23.89
C LEU A 284 10.10 -19.47 24.60
N LYS A 285 10.35 -19.07 25.85
CA LYS A 285 9.42 -18.20 26.58
C LYS A 285 9.20 -16.89 25.85
N LEU A 286 10.29 -16.21 25.45
CA LEU A 286 10.19 -14.93 24.75
C LEU A 286 9.56 -15.07 23.36
N ILE A 287 9.90 -16.13 22.60
CA ILE A 287 9.30 -16.42 21.28
C ILE A 287 7.78 -16.62 21.43
N LYS A 288 7.35 -17.34 22.45
CA LYS A 288 5.93 -17.59 22.74
C LYS A 288 5.20 -16.32 23.20
N GLU A 289 5.78 -15.54 24.12
CA GLU A 289 5.21 -14.27 24.60
C GLU A 289 4.97 -13.29 23.44
N LYS A 290 5.85 -13.29 22.44
CA LYS A 290 5.75 -12.46 21.25
C LYS A 290 4.91 -13.07 20.12
N GLN A 291 4.41 -14.29 20.28
CA GLN A 291 3.65 -15.04 19.25
C GLN A 291 4.44 -15.22 17.94
N PHE A 292 5.71 -15.53 18.01
CA PHE A 292 6.57 -15.73 16.84
C PHE A 292 6.77 -17.22 16.49
N GLU A 293 6.15 -18.15 17.20
CA GLU A 293 6.34 -19.59 17.01
C GLU A 293 6.12 -20.02 15.54
N ASP A 294 5.03 -19.54 14.93
CA ASP A 294 4.68 -19.88 13.55
C ASP A 294 5.73 -19.39 12.53
N TYR A 295 6.33 -18.25 12.78
CA TYR A 295 7.41 -17.72 11.96
C TYR A 295 8.63 -18.64 11.98
N PHE A 296 9.02 -19.16 13.14
CA PHE A 296 10.12 -20.10 13.25
C PHE A 296 9.83 -21.42 12.57
N PHE A 297 8.60 -21.93 12.62
CA PHE A 297 8.19 -23.12 11.88
C PHE A 297 8.35 -22.95 10.37
N VAL A 298 7.85 -21.84 9.81
CA VAL A 298 7.95 -21.55 8.37
C VAL A 298 9.41 -21.47 7.92
N ILE A 299 10.23 -20.73 8.67
CA ILE A 299 11.65 -20.58 8.33
C ILE A 299 12.40 -21.92 8.43
N SER A 300 12.15 -22.69 9.49
CA SER A 300 12.77 -24.03 9.64
C SER A 300 12.36 -24.97 8.49
N ASP A 301 11.08 -25.02 8.13
CA ASP A 301 10.59 -25.85 7.01
C ASP A 301 11.27 -25.45 5.68
N MET A 302 11.35 -24.16 5.41
CA MET A 302 12.02 -23.63 4.22
C MET A 302 13.50 -24.05 4.18
N VAL A 303 14.25 -23.86 5.27
CA VAL A 303 15.68 -24.16 5.31
C VAL A 303 15.93 -25.66 5.21
N ILE A 304 15.16 -26.48 5.92
CA ILE A 304 15.28 -27.96 5.85
C ILE A 304 15.02 -28.47 4.42
N LYS A 305 14.00 -27.91 3.74
CA LYS A 305 13.72 -28.26 2.33
C LYS A 305 14.85 -27.82 1.41
N ALA A 306 15.39 -26.61 1.61
CA ALA A 306 16.51 -26.13 0.81
C ALA A 306 17.79 -26.92 1.01
N LYS A 307 18.14 -27.32 2.25
CA LYS A 307 19.31 -28.10 2.59
C LYS A 307 19.33 -29.49 1.92
N LYS A 308 18.19 -30.03 1.49
CA LYS A 308 18.12 -31.30 0.73
C LYS A 308 18.66 -31.17 -0.70
N GLU A 309 18.74 -29.98 -1.25
CA GLU A 309 19.06 -29.77 -2.67
C GLU A 309 20.24 -28.82 -2.89
N MET A 310 20.62 -28.05 -1.87
CA MET A 310 21.69 -27.10 -1.98
C MET A 310 22.38 -26.84 -0.65
N LEU A 311 23.58 -26.27 -0.72
CA LEU A 311 24.25 -25.75 0.46
C LEU A 311 23.51 -24.46 0.88
N VAL A 312 23.25 -24.36 2.17
CA VAL A 312 22.69 -23.16 2.81
C VAL A 312 23.77 -22.58 3.73
N GLY A 313 23.91 -21.29 3.77
CA GLY A 313 24.88 -20.61 4.64
C GLY A 313 24.69 -21.04 6.11
N PRO A 314 25.78 -21.22 6.87
CA PRO A 314 25.70 -21.81 8.22
C PRO A 314 25.06 -20.88 9.24
N ALA A 315 25.21 -19.59 9.08
CA ALA A 315 24.58 -18.53 9.89
C ALA A 315 24.91 -17.16 9.31
N ARG A 316 24.01 -16.22 9.52
CA ARG A 316 24.22 -14.81 9.18
C ARG A 316 23.47 -13.91 10.17
N GLY A 317 24.01 -12.72 10.42
CA GLY A 317 23.35 -11.70 11.24
C GLY A 317 23.16 -12.13 12.70
N SER A 318 22.12 -11.58 13.32
CA SER A 318 21.83 -11.77 14.74
C SER A 318 21.22 -13.13 15.06
N SER A 319 20.63 -13.83 14.08
CA SER A 319 20.02 -15.17 14.26
C SER A 319 21.02 -16.24 14.69
N ALA A 320 22.32 -16.06 14.39
CA ALA A 320 23.38 -16.91 14.88
C ALA A 320 23.45 -16.97 16.43
N GLY A 321 22.92 -15.95 17.12
CA GLY A 321 22.86 -15.90 18.59
C GLY A 321 21.71 -16.69 19.20
N SER A 322 20.84 -17.35 18.42
CA SER A 322 19.70 -18.11 18.92
C SER A 322 19.95 -19.61 18.97
N LEU A 323 19.79 -20.19 20.15
CA LEU A 323 19.83 -21.65 20.34
C LEU A 323 18.62 -22.32 19.66
N VAL A 324 17.45 -21.67 19.66
CA VAL A 324 16.27 -22.17 18.95
C VAL A 324 16.53 -22.22 17.44
N CYS A 325 17.11 -21.17 16.83
CA CYS A 325 17.51 -21.22 15.42
C CYS A 325 18.48 -22.37 15.11
N TYR A 326 19.46 -22.62 16.00
CA TYR A 326 20.40 -23.72 15.85
C TYR A 326 19.70 -25.08 15.94
N LEU A 327 18.81 -25.27 16.92
CA LEU A 327 18.08 -26.53 17.12
C LEU A 327 17.01 -26.77 16.05
N LEU A 328 16.50 -25.72 15.39
CA LEU A 328 15.55 -25.83 14.28
C LEU A 328 16.22 -25.97 12.91
N ASP A 329 17.53 -26.21 12.85
CA ASP A 329 18.33 -26.31 11.61
C ASP A 329 18.33 -25.03 10.75
N ILE A 330 17.87 -23.88 11.31
CA ILE A 330 17.91 -22.57 10.65
C ILE A 330 19.36 -22.09 10.54
N THR A 331 20.13 -22.26 11.62
CA THR A 331 21.57 -21.98 11.65
C THR A 331 22.38 -23.25 11.99
N ASP A 332 23.67 -23.26 11.67
CA ASP A 332 24.57 -24.35 11.97
C ASP A 332 25.68 -23.97 12.99
N VAL A 333 25.51 -22.81 13.64
CA VAL A 333 26.43 -22.30 14.66
C VAL A 333 25.80 -22.46 16.05
N ASP A 334 26.47 -23.17 16.94
CA ASP A 334 26.06 -23.33 18.35
C ASP A 334 26.37 -22.02 19.11
N PRO A 335 25.33 -21.25 19.50
CA PRO A 335 25.55 -19.95 20.12
C PRO A 335 26.17 -20.03 21.52
N ILE A 336 26.05 -21.16 22.21
CA ILE A 336 26.62 -21.35 23.54
C ILE A 336 28.12 -21.61 23.43
N LYS A 337 28.55 -22.45 22.49
CA LYS A 337 29.98 -22.70 22.26
C LYS A 337 30.76 -21.45 21.83
N HIS A 338 30.08 -20.51 21.20
CA HIS A 338 30.68 -19.27 20.69
C HIS A 338 30.33 -18.02 21.53
N ASP A 339 29.73 -18.21 22.69
CA ASP A 339 29.33 -17.13 23.62
C ASP A 339 28.52 -16.00 22.95
N LEU A 340 27.55 -16.39 22.09
CA LEU A 340 26.71 -15.46 21.36
C LEU A 340 25.46 -15.08 22.16
N MET A 341 25.14 -13.78 22.18
CA MET A 341 24.01 -13.25 22.92
C MET A 341 22.71 -13.32 22.13
N PHE A 342 21.66 -13.86 22.77
CA PHE A 342 20.32 -13.95 22.20
C PHE A 342 19.62 -12.59 22.08
N GLU A 343 19.89 -11.70 23.02
CA GLU A 343 19.26 -10.39 23.15
C GLU A 343 19.57 -9.45 21.95
N ARG A 344 20.59 -9.78 21.17
CA ARG A 344 20.87 -9.10 19.90
C ARG A 344 19.94 -9.53 18.78
N PHE A 345 19.32 -10.71 18.91
CA PHE A 345 18.41 -11.27 17.92
C PHE A 345 16.95 -10.90 18.21
N ILE A 346 16.49 -11.15 19.45
CA ILE A 346 15.14 -10.74 19.89
C ILE A 346 15.26 -9.84 21.10
N ASP A 347 14.90 -8.58 20.91
CA ASP A 347 14.81 -7.60 22.00
C ASP A 347 13.43 -7.70 22.68
N VAL A 348 13.41 -7.73 24.00
CA VAL A 348 12.19 -7.79 24.81
C VAL A 348 11.26 -6.60 24.50
N ASN A 349 11.83 -5.43 24.25
CA ASN A 349 11.10 -4.18 24.05
C ASN A 349 10.62 -3.95 22.62
N ARG A 350 11.08 -4.72 21.63
CA ARG A 350 10.64 -4.61 20.25
C ARG A 350 9.46 -5.54 19.97
N LEU A 351 8.50 -5.03 19.20
CA LEU A 351 7.32 -5.79 18.76
C LEU A 351 7.48 -6.37 17.35
N ASP A 352 8.52 -5.95 16.63
CA ASP A 352 8.77 -6.40 15.26
C ASP A 352 9.27 -7.86 15.24
N LEU A 353 8.96 -8.58 14.17
CA LEU A 353 9.52 -9.91 13.90
C LEU A 353 11.04 -9.84 13.88
N PRO A 354 11.73 -10.86 14.42
CA PRO A 354 13.18 -10.94 14.31
C PRO A 354 13.60 -11.14 12.85
N ASP A 355 14.71 -10.53 12.48
CA ASP A 355 15.28 -10.66 11.15
C ASP A 355 16.16 -11.91 11.08
N ILE A 356 15.75 -12.87 10.26
CA ILE A 356 16.52 -14.11 10.02
C ILE A 356 17.10 -14.05 8.61
N ASP A 357 18.37 -13.70 8.52
CA ASP A 357 19.13 -13.71 7.28
C ASP A 357 19.56 -15.11 6.92
N ILE A 358 19.34 -15.53 5.67
CA ILE A 358 19.74 -16.85 5.15
C ILE A 358 20.41 -16.69 3.79
N ASP A 359 21.59 -17.27 3.65
CA ASP A 359 22.35 -17.24 2.41
C ASP A 359 22.05 -18.49 1.56
N PHE A 360 21.56 -18.28 0.35
CA PHE A 360 21.36 -19.32 -0.67
C PHE A 360 22.28 -19.07 -1.87
N PRO A 361 22.69 -20.11 -2.61
CA PRO A 361 23.35 -19.93 -3.90
C PRO A 361 22.47 -19.09 -4.84
N ASP A 362 23.05 -18.07 -5.46
CA ASP A 362 22.32 -17.13 -6.31
C ASP A 362 21.49 -17.82 -7.39
N VAL A 363 22.10 -18.81 -8.08
CA VAL A 363 21.44 -19.60 -9.13
C VAL A 363 20.27 -20.47 -8.63
N LYS A 364 20.11 -20.65 -7.32
CA LYS A 364 19.06 -21.48 -6.70
C LYS A 364 17.98 -20.65 -5.98
N ARG A 365 18.14 -19.35 -5.87
CA ARG A 365 17.22 -18.47 -5.14
C ARG A 365 15.79 -18.59 -5.63
N GLU A 366 15.58 -18.53 -6.95
CA GLU A 366 14.23 -18.67 -7.54
C GLU A 366 13.61 -20.04 -7.27
N SER A 367 14.41 -21.10 -7.24
CA SER A 367 13.94 -22.46 -6.87
C SER A 367 13.41 -22.51 -5.44
N VAL A 368 14.03 -21.79 -4.50
CA VAL A 368 13.54 -21.71 -3.11
C VAL A 368 12.21 -20.96 -3.05
N ILE A 369 12.09 -19.84 -3.76
CA ILE A 369 10.86 -19.03 -3.82
C ILE A 369 9.72 -19.86 -4.43
N GLN A 370 10.00 -20.58 -5.54
CA GLN A 370 8.99 -21.42 -6.16
C GLN A 370 8.50 -22.54 -5.23
N LYS A 371 9.39 -23.17 -4.46
CA LYS A 371 9.00 -24.16 -3.45
C LYS A 371 8.14 -23.62 -2.33
N LEU A 372 8.38 -22.38 -1.92
CA LEU A 372 7.50 -21.70 -0.97
C LEU A 372 6.10 -21.50 -1.57
N ARG A 373 6.01 -21.07 -2.83
CA ARG A 373 4.74 -20.95 -3.55
C ARG A 373 4.02 -22.28 -3.68
N ASP A 374 4.75 -23.33 -4.07
CA ASP A 374 4.21 -24.69 -4.19
C ASP A 374 3.72 -25.24 -2.83
N THR A 375 4.34 -24.82 -1.73
CA THR A 375 3.99 -25.31 -0.39
C THR A 375 2.85 -24.51 0.25
N TYR A 376 2.89 -23.18 0.12
CA TYR A 376 1.99 -22.27 0.84
C TYR A 376 0.94 -21.60 -0.06
N GLY A 377 1.07 -21.69 -1.37
CA GLY A 377 0.23 -21.06 -2.38
C GLY A 377 0.87 -19.81 -2.98
N GLU A 378 0.57 -19.54 -4.25
CA GLU A 378 1.05 -18.37 -5.00
C GLU A 378 0.70 -17.06 -4.31
N ASP A 379 -0.50 -16.95 -3.74
CA ASP A 379 -0.99 -15.74 -3.07
C ASP A 379 -0.37 -15.49 -1.69
N CYS A 380 0.36 -16.48 -1.15
CA CYS A 380 0.99 -16.39 0.16
C CYS A 380 2.47 -15.98 0.11
N VAL A 381 3.06 -15.90 -1.08
CA VAL A 381 4.50 -15.63 -1.26
C VAL A 381 4.71 -14.47 -2.23
N ALA A 382 5.20 -13.34 -1.71
CA ALA A 382 5.45 -12.14 -2.48
C ALA A 382 6.81 -11.52 -2.15
N HIS A 383 7.39 -10.81 -3.11
CA HIS A 383 8.54 -9.96 -2.85
C HIS A 383 8.13 -8.67 -2.16
N ILE A 384 8.92 -8.23 -1.18
CA ILE A 384 8.72 -6.92 -0.56
C ILE A 384 9.17 -5.84 -1.52
N GLY A 385 8.25 -4.90 -1.82
CA GLY A 385 8.56 -3.66 -2.53
C GLY A 385 9.10 -2.61 -1.56
N THR A 386 10.17 -1.91 -1.96
CA THR A 386 10.71 -0.79 -1.18
C THR A 386 10.68 0.50 -1.98
N VAL A 387 10.37 1.61 -1.28
CA VAL A 387 10.40 2.95 -1.85
C VAL A 387 11.64 3.67 -1.35
N SER A 388 12.59 3.90 -2.24
CA SER A 388 13.83 4.60 -1.93
C SER A 388 13.72 6.08 -2.23
N ARG A 389 14.37 6.92 -1.41
CA ARG A 389 14.56 8.35 -1.68
C ARG A 389 15.97 8.62 -2.16
N LEU A 390 16.08 9.42 -3.21
CA LEU A 390 17.35 10.02 -3.57
C LEU A 390 17.66 11.11 -2.51
N LYS A 391 18.80 10.98 -1.84
CA LYS A 391 19.30 12.01 -0.93
C LYS A 391 20.37 12.81 -1.67
N PRO A 392 20.48 14.14 -1.45
CA PRO A 392 21.65 14.87 -1.91
C PRO A 392 22.91 14.26 -1.28
N LYS A 393 23.97 14.21 -2.07
CA LYS A 393 25.30 13.78 -1.58
C LYS A 393 25.90 14.84 -0.69
#